data_9f6190d9eda162deadb30b0928eb36c1
#
_entry.id   9f6190d9eda162deadb30b0928eb36c1
#
_cell.length_a   1.000
_cell.length_b   1.000
_cell.length_c   1.000
_cell.angle_alpha   90.00
_cell.angle_beta   90.00
_cell.angle_gamma   90.00
#
_symmetry.space_group_name_H-M   'P 1'
#
loop_
_entity.id
_entity.type
_entity.pdbx_description
1 polymer ?
#
loop_
_entity_poly.entity_id
_entity_poly.type
_entity_poly.pdbx_seq_one_letter_code
_entity_poly.pdbx_strand_id
1 'polypeptide(L)'
;MRPPLILVLAVAALAGCATDPGRRSRVAQEESARLVAPTTPLSSYGTFELKPMEMGPEVANDSAKAAVAKDLEARVQARMQPLLAQWNAQGANSVAAGRTLIVQPRAIKIRMIGGANRFFAGAFAGDSSIDMDLELKEAATGTVIAKPRIVRNANAMAGAWSVGATDRNLMDYIADIATQYLQDNRK
;
A
#
# COMPACT_ATOMS: atom_id res chain seq x y z
N MET A 1 0.82 65.10 -11.93
CA MET A 1 0.92 63.76 -12.46
C MET A 1 1.17 62.78 -11.28
N ARG A 2 0.16 61.99 -10.94
CA ARG A 2 0.22 60.98 -9.86
C ARG A 2 0.41 59.61 -10.50
N PRO A 3 1.37 58.78 -10.06
CA PRO A 3 1.52 57.44 -10.61
C PRO A 3 0.39 56.49 -10.07
N PRO A 4 -0.06 55.51 -10.86
CA PRO A 4 -1.05 54.55 -10.41
C PRO A 4 -0.46 53.53 -9.45
N LEU A 5 -1.20 53.31 -8.38
CA LEU A 5 -0.94 52.30 -7.36
C LEU A 5 -1.23 50.88 -7.96
N ILE A 6 -0.19 50.15 -8.28
CA ILE A 6 -0.34 48.74 -8.75
C ILE A 6 -0.61 47.88 -7.51
N LEU A 7 -1.86 47.46 -7.38
CA LEU A 7 -2.31 46.49 -6.38
C LEU A 7 -1.80 45.10 -6.80
N VAL A 8 -0.71 44.62 -6.20
CA VAL A 8 -0.23 43.25 -6.37
C VAL A 8 -1.13 42.36 -5.54
N LEU A 9 -2.06 41.67 -6.19
CA LEU A 9 -2.88 40.63 -5.59
C LEU A 9 -1.98 39.40 -5.36
N ALA A 10 -1.54 39.19 -4.12
CA ALA A 10 -0.89 37.95 -3.72
C ALA A 10 -1.93 36.85 -3.69
N VAL A 11 -1.99 36.04 -4.73
CA VAL A 11 -2.73 34.76 -4.75
C VAL A 11 -1.96 33.80 -3.84
N ALA A 12 -2.38 33.74 -2.57
CA ALA A 12 -1.95 32.67 -1.69
C ALA A 12 -2.53 31.35 -2.27
N ALA A 13 -1.66 30.57 -2.92
CA ALA A 13 -1.97 29.20 -3.30
C ALA A 13 -2.28 28.43 -2.01
N LEU A 14 -3.55 28.19 -1.75
CA LEU A 14 -4.02 27.16 -0.83
C LEU A 14 -3.51 25.82 -1.41
N ALA A 15 -2.30 25.46 -1.07
CA ALA A 15 -1.78 24.11 -1.23
C ALA A 15 -2.69 23.23 -0.37
N GLY A 16 -3.75 22.70 -0.99
CA GLY A 16 -4.61 21.69 -0.39
C GLY A 16 -3.71 20.60 0.16
N CYS A 17 -4.10 19.99 1.26
CA CYS A 17 -3.43 18.86 1.92
C CYS A 17 -3.32 17.68 0.95
N ALA A 18 -2.52 17.83 -0.10
CA ALA A 18 -1.98 16.74 -0.86
C ALA A 18 -1.12 15.94 0.12
N THR A 19 -1.38 14.65 0.24
CA THR A 19 -0.64 13.75 1.12
C THR A 19 0.84 13.93 0.82
N ASP A 20 1.59 14.47 1.78
CA ASP A 20 3.03 14.72 1.62
C ASP A 20 3.72 13.39 1.27
N PRO A 21 4.28 13.23 0.05
CA PRO A 21 4.94 11.99 -0.37
C PRO A 21 6.09 11.60 0.57
N GLY A 22 6.79 12.57 1.13
CA GLY A 22 7.86 12.34 2.10
C GLY A 22 7.33 11.76 3.41
N ARG A 23 6.15 12.16 3.85
CA ARG A 23 5.51 11.56 5.04
C ARG A 23 5.13 10.10 4.78
N ARG A 24 4.54 9.79 3.61
CA ARG A 24 4.19 8.40 3.28
C ARG A 24 5.41 7.49 3.23
N SER A 25 6.50 7.95 2.62
CA SER A 25 7.75 7.19 2.54
C SER A 25 8.32 6.90 3.94
N ARG A 26 8.36 7.89 4.83
CA ARG A 26 8.82 7.68 6.23
C ARG A 26 7.95 6.65 6.96
N VAL A 27 6.63 6.78 6.87
CA VAL A 27 5.71 5.81 7.48
C VAL A 27 5.90 4.41 6.90
N ALA A 28 6.10 4.29 5.59
CA ALA A 28 6.35 3.00 4.96
C ALA A 28 7.65 2.35 5.48
N GLN A 29 8.72 3.11 5.65
CA GLN A 29 9.98 2.64 6.23
C GLN A 29 9.83 2.21 7.69
N GLU A 30 9.17 3.03 8.51
CA GLU A 30 8.97 2.73 9.94
C GLU A 30 8.10 1.48 10.15
N GLU A 31 7.02 1.33 9.38
CA GLU A 31 6.12 0.18 9.50
C GLU A 31 6.75 -1.08 8.91
N SER A 32 7.45 -0.98 7.77
CA SER A 32 8.19 -2.09 7.17
C SER A 32 9.22 -2.68 8.14
N ALA A 33 9.97 -1.82 8.84
CA ALA A 33 10.98 -2.23 9.80
C ALA A 33 10.42 -3.00 11.02
N ARG A 34 9.12 -2.90 11.28
CA ARG A 34 8.44 -3.64 12.37
C ARG A 34 7.94 -5.02 11.94
N LEU A 35 7.90 -5.28 10.64
CA LEU A 35 7.44 -6.56 10.12
C LEU A 35 8.51 -7.63 10.27
N VAL A 36 8.07 -8.87 10.47
CA VAL A 36 9.00 -10.00 10.58
C VAL A 36 9.72 -10.22 9.25
N ALA A 37 11.04 -10.26 9.28
CA ALA A 37 11.85 -10.48 8.10
C ALA A 37 11.67 -11.90 7.54
N PRO A 38 11.90 -12.11 6.23
CA PRO A 38 11.91 -13.44 5.62
C PRO A 38 12.97 -14.34 6.23
N THR A 39 12.71 -15.63 6.29
CA THR A 39 13.69 -16.64 6.74
C THR A 39 14.86 -16.82 5.75
N THR A 40 14.68 -16.39 4.51
CA THR A 40 15.69 -16.40 3.45
C THR A 40 15.76 -15.01 2.81
N PRO A 41 16.95 -14.40 2.66
CA PRO A 41 17.11 -13.11 2.00
C PRO A 41 16.55 -13.13 0.59
N LEU A 42 15.86 -12.05 0.18
CA LEU A 42 15.26 -11.98 -1.15
C LEU A 42 16.32 -11.91 -2.27
N SER A 43 17.58 -11.54 -1.95
CA SER A 43 18.71 -11.62 -2.89
C SER A 43 19.04 -13.04 -3.32
N SER A 44 18.55 -14.06 -2.60
CA SER A 44 18.71 -15.47 -2.98
C SER A 44 17.83 -15.91 -4.14
N TYR A 45 16.98 -15.02 -4.67
CA TYR A 45 16.06 -15.28 -5.78
C TYR A 45 16.42 -14.41 -6.98
N GLY A 46 16.49 -15.03 -8.16
CA GLY A 46 16.74 -14.33 -9.44
C GLY A 46 15.48 -13.91 -10.16
N THR A 47 14.34 -14.53 -9.84
CA THR A 47 13.05 -14.23 -10.46
C THR A 47 11.99 -14.01 -9.40
N PHE A 48 11.15 -13.01 -9.63
CA PHE A 48 10.02 -12.63 -8.76
C PHE A 48 8.74 -12.61 -9.57
N GLU A 49 7.72 -13.33 -9.11
CA GLU A 49 6.43 -13.42 -9.76
C GLU A 49 5.35 -12.82 -8.86
N LEU A 50 4.81 -11.64 -9.23
CA LEU A 50 3.68 -11.04 -8.55
C LEU A 50 2.38 -11.71 -9.02
N LYS A 51 1.66 -12.31 -8.10
CA LYS A 51 0.34 -12.90 -8.36
C LYS A 51 -0.76 -11.87 -8.16
N PRO A 52 -1.93 -12.07 -8.81
CA PRO A 52 -3.13 -11.29 -8.49
C PRO A 52 -3.48 -11.38 -7.01
N MET A 53 -4.14 -10.35 -6.47
CA MET A 53 -4.52 -10.33 -5.07
C MET A 53 -5.58 -11.39 -4.76
N GLU A 54 -5.31 -12.26 -3.81
CA GLU A 54 -6.32 -13.15 -3.25
C GLU A 54 -7.25 -12.40 -2.30
N MET A 55 -8.50 -12.79 -2.27
CA MET A 55 -9.49 -12.26 -1.33
C MET A 55 -9.84 -13.33 -0.30
N GLY A 56 -9.64 -13.01 0.98
CA GLY A 56 -10.11 -13.83 2.07
C GLY A 56 -11.65 -13.91 2.08
N PRO A 57 -12.24 -14.91 2.77
CA PRO A 57 -13.69 -15.12 2.74
C PRO A 57 -14.52 -13.91 3.17
N GLU A 58 -14.03 -13.14 4.15
CA GLU A 58 -14.72 -11.92 4.62
C GLU A 58 -14.79 -10.83 3.53
N VAL A 59 -13.81 -10.79 2.64
CA VAL A 59 -13.75 -9.83 1.53
C VAL A 59 -14.47 -10.36 0.30
N ALA A 60 -14.26 -11.62 -0.05
CA ALA A 60 -14.83 -12.22 -1.25
C ALA A 60 -16.36 -12.31 -1.22
N ASN A 61 -16.95 -12.49 -0.03
CA ASN A 61 -18.40 -12.63 0.14
C ASN A 61 -19.16 -11.29 0.22
N ASP A 62 -18.46 -10.16 0.10
CA ASP A 62 -19.02 -8.81 0.15
C ASP A 62 -18.59 -8.03 -1.09
N SER A 63 -19.53 -7.70 -1.97
CA SER A 63 -19.24 -7.05 -3.26
C SER A 63 -18.58 -5.66 -3.10
N ALA A 64 -18.94 -4.92 -2.05
CA ALA A 64 -18.35 -3.61 -1.78
C ALA A 64 -16.90 -3.75 -1.30
N LYS A 65 -16.61 -4.72 -0.42
CA LYS A 65 -15.24 -5.03 0.02
C LYS A 65 -14.40 -5.59 -1.14
N ALA A 66 -14.98 -6.45 -1.98
CA ALA A 66 -14.30 -6.98 -3.16
C ALA A 66 -13.93 -5.87 -4.16
N ALA A 67 -14.77 -4.84 -4.34
CA ALA A 67 -14.44 -3.69 -5.16
C ALA A 67 -13.24 -2.92 -4.58
N VAL A 68 -13.22 -2.68 -3.28
CA VAL A 68 -12.08 -2.02 -2.60
C VAL A 68 -10.80 -2.87 -2.71
N ALA A 69 -10.90 -4.20 -2.61
CA ALA A 69 -9.76 -5.09 -2.80
C ALA A 69 -9.16 -4.99 -4.21
N LYS A 70 -9.98 -4.83 -5.25
CA LYS A 70 -9.51 -4.58 -6.62
C LYS A 70 -8.78 -3.23 -6.76
N ASP A 71 -9.28 -2.19 -6.11
CA ASP A 71 -8.60 -0.89 -6.09
C ASP A 71 -7.25 -0.98 -5.34
N LEU A 72 -7.20 -1.73 -4.24
CA LEU A 72 -5.96 -2.00 -3.51
C LEU A 72 -4.98 -2.81 -4.38
N GLU A 73 -5.46 -3.86 -5.06
CA GLU A 73 -4.65 -4.65 -5.99
C GLU A 73 -3.99 -3.78 -7.06
N ALA A 74 -4.77 -2.90 -7.71
CA ALA A 74 -4.23 -2.00 -8.72
C ALA A 74 -3.10 -1.12 -8.17
N ARG A 75 -3.21 -0.64 -6.93
CA ARG A 75 -2.16 0.15 -6.27
C ARG A 75 -0.93 -0.65 -5.91
N VAL A 76 -1.12 -1.87 -5.40
CA VAL A 76 -0.03 -2.82 -5.10
C VAL A 76 0.73 -3.16 -6.38
N GLN A 77 0.01 -3.51 -7.45
CA GLN A 77 0.60 -3.83 -8.75
C GLN A 77 1.39 -2.63 -9.32
N ALA A 78 0.80 -1.42 -9.31
CA ALA A 78 1.46 -0.23 -9.83
C ALA A 78 2.81 0.08 -9.15
N ARG A 79 2.99 -0.32 -7.89
CA ARG A 79 4.24 -0.10 -7.14
C ARG A 79 5.21 -1.27 -7.22
N MET A 80 4.70 -2.49 -7.11
CA MET A 80 5.55 -3.69 -7.07
C MET A 80 6.02 -4.15 -8.44
N GLN A 81 5.18 -4.08 -9.48
CA GLN A 81 5.56 -4.56 -10.82
C GLN A 81 6.84 -3.91 -11.36
N PRO A 82 7.02 -2.57 -11.35
CA PRO A 82 8.26 -1.98 -11.86
C PRO A 82 9.47 -2.38 -11.02
N LEU A 83 9.34 -2.48 -9.69
CA LEU A 83 10.39 -2.94 -8.79
C LEU A 83 10.81 -4.37 -9.12
N LEU A 84 9.84 -5.29 -9.20
CA LEU A 84 10.12 -6.71 -9.46
C LEU A 84 10.63 -6.93 -10.90
N ALA A 85 10.15 -6.18 -11.88
CA ALA A 85 10.68 -6.19 -13.25
C ALA A 85 12.15 -5.77 -13.28
N GLN A 86 12.53 -4.72 -12.55
CA GLN A 86 13.93 -4.31 -12.41
C GLN A 86 14.78 -5.42 -11.77
N TRP A 87 14.30 -6.07 -10.71
CA TRP A 87 15.00 -7.15 -10.06
C TRP A 87 15.14 -8.40 -10.95
N ASN A 88 14.10 -8.73 -11.71
CA ASN A 88 14.14 -9.83 -12.68
C ASN A 88 15.19 -9.58 -13.77
N ALA A 89 15.27 -8.35 -14.28
CA ALA A 89 16.30 -7.99 -15.26
C ALA A 89 17.72 -8.11 -14.70
N GLN A 90 17.93 -7.77 -13.43
CA GLN A 90 19.22 -7.94 -12.74
C GLN A 90 19.52 -9.40 -12.38
N GLY A 91 18.49 -10.17 -12.01
CA GLY A 91 18.61 -11.56 -11.57
C GLY A 91 18.87 -12.55 -12.68
N ALA A 92 18.52 -12.24 -13.91
CA ALA A 92 18.61 -13.15 -15.06
C ALA A 92 20.03 -13.72 -15.31
N ASN A 93 21.06 -12.97 -14.92
CA ASN A 93 22.47 -13.36 -15.07
C ASN A 93 23.15 -13.63 -13.72
N SER A 94 22.40 -13.81 -12.65
CA SER A 94 22.95 -14.05 -11.30
C SER A 94 23.03 -15.54 -10.98
N VAL A 95 23.77 -15.88 -9.92
CA VAL A 95 23.83 -17.25 -9.36
C VAL A 95 22.44 -17.71 -8.89
N ALA A 96 21.53 -16.78 -8.60
CA ALA A 96 20.16 -17.04 -8.17
C ALA A 96 19.17 -17.19 -9.34
N ALA A 97 19.60 -17.15 -10.61
CA ALA A 97 18.74 -17.12 -11.80
C ALA A 97 17.69 -18.26 -11.86
N GLY A 98 18.01 -19.45 -11.31
CA GLY A 98 17.09 -20.59 -11.29
C GLY A 98 16.06 -20.60 -10.16
N ARG A 99 16.11 -19.63 -9.22
CA ARG A 99 15.19 -19.59 -8.07
C ARG A 99 14.14 -18.51 -8.25
N THR A 100 12.88 -18.93 -8.20
CA THR A 100 11.72 -18.04 -8.34
C THR A 100 11.00 -17.87 -7.01
N LEU A 101 10.73 -16.62 -6.62
CA LEU A 101 9.90 -16.25 -5.50
C LEU A 101 8.53 -15.78 -5.99
N ILE A 102 7.48 -16.38 -5.46
CA ILE A 102 6.09 -15.94 -5.65
C ILE A 102 5.80 -14.89 -4.58
N VAL A 103 5.30 -13.75 -5.01
CA VAL A 103 4.80 -12.66 -4.17
C VAL A 103 3.28 -12.64 -4.29
N GLN A 104 2.58 -13.06 -3.24
CA GLN A 104 1.14 -13.22 -3.21
C GLN A 104 0.50 -12.25 -2.20
N PRO A 105 -0.05 -11.10 -2.64
CA PRO A 105 -0.87 -10.25 -1.78
C PRO A 105 -2.22 -10.92 -1.47
N ARG A 106 -2.72 -10.75 -0.25
CA ARG A 106 -4.01 -11.28 0.15
C ARG A 106 -4.78 -10.28 1.01
N ALA A 107 -5.95 -9.83 0.57
CA ALA A 107 -6.85 -8.99 1.35
C ALA A 107 -7.59 -9.86 2.38
N ILE A 108 -7.31 -9.65 3.68
CA ILE A 108 -7.88 -10.46 4.77
C ILE A 108 -9.13 -9.81 5.32
N LYS A 109 -9.07 -8.50 5.55
CA LYS A 109 -10.16 -7.72 6.11
C LYS A 109 -10.19 -6.34 5.50
N ILE A 110 -11.38 -5.89 5.16
CA ILE A 110 -11.63 -4.54 4.67
C ILE A 110 -12.85 -3.99 5.39
N ARG A 111 -12.69 -2.86 6.03
CA ARG A 111 -13.76 -2.06 6.62
C ARG A 111 -13.64 -0.64 6.12
N MET A 112 -14.61 -0.21 5.32
CA MET A 112 -14.70 1.16 4.85
C MET A 112 -15.95 1.81 5.41
N ILE A 113 -15.80 3.00 5.95
CA ILE A 113 -16.90 3.78 6.50
C ILE A 113 -17.27 4.83 5.47
N GLY A 114 -18.41 4.66 4.82
CA GLY A 114 -18.91 5.60 3.80
C GLY A 114 -19.05 7.02 4.32
N GLY A 115 -18.86 8.00 3.43
CA GLY A 115 -18.89 9.43 3.78
C GLY A 115 -20.18 9.88 4.48
N ALA A 116 -21.35 9.35 4.09
CA ALA A 116 -22.64 9.63 4.74
C ALA A 116 -22.65 9.16 6.20
N ASN A 117 -22.17 7.94 6.48
CA ASN A 117 -22.10 7.42 7.84
C ASN A 117 -21.11 8.23 8.70
N ARG A 118 -20.01 8.72 8.13
CA ARG A 118 -19.07 9.61 8.82
C ARG A 118 -19.70 10.95 9.19
N PHE A 119 -20.52 11.50 8.29
CA PHE A 119 -21.19 12.79 8.53
C PHE A 119 -22.25 12.70 9.63
N PHE A 120 -23.08 11.65 9.63
CA PHE A 120 -24.17 11.51 10.60
C PHE A 120 -23.73 10.91 11.95
N ALA A 121 -22.78 10.00 11.97
CA ALA A 121 -22.34 9.32 13.19
C ALA A 121 -21.07 9.93 13.82
N GLY A 122 -20.38 10.82 13.12
CA GLY A 122 -19.18 11.51 13.62
C GLY A 122 -18.14 10.53 14.20
N ALA A 123 -17.67 10.81 15.42
CA ALA A 123 -16.70 9.98 16.12
C ALA A 123 -17.19 8.55 16.45
N PHE A 124 -18.49 8.31 16.44
CA PHE A 124 -19.07 6.98 16.70
C PHE A 124 -19.09 6.06 15.48
N ALA A 125 -18.80 6.58 14.28
CA ALA A 125 -18.74 5.77 13.05
C ALA A 125 -17.61 4.70 13.07
N GLY A 126 -16.62 4.87 13.93
CA GLY A 126 -15.43 4.01 14.02
C GLY A 126 -14.40 4.33 12.93
N ASP A 127 -13.42 3.45 12.75
CA ASP A 127 -12.31 3.66 11.81
C ASP A 127 -12.45 2.79 10.56
N SER A 128 -12.06 3.32 9.40
CA SER A 128 -11.79 2.47 8.23
C SER A 128 -10.50 1.68 8.46
N SER A 129 -10.46 0.41 8.07
CA SER A 129 -9.28 -0.44 8.22
C SER A 129 -9.09 -1.38 7.04
N ILE A 130 -7.83 -1.68 6.74
CA ILE A 130 -7.44 -2.72 5.78
C ILE A 130 -6.37 -3.59 6.43
N ASP A 131 -6.58 -4.91 6.38
CA ASP A 131 -5.61 -5.93 6.75
C ASP A 131 -5.24 -6.70 5.48
N MET A 132 -3.95 -6.70 5.13
CA MET A 132 -3.40 -7.42 3.98
C MET A 132 -2.22 -8.28 4.43
N ASP A 133 -2.25 -9.57 4.09
CA ASP A 133 -1.07 -10.43 4.17
C ASP A 133 -0.26 -10.32 2.88
N LEU A 134 1.07 -10.33 3.00
CA LEU A 134 1.99 -10.46 1.88
C LEU A 134 2.72 -11.80 2.01
N GLU A 135 2.23 -12.84 1.34
CA GLU A 135 2.84 -14.16 1.38
C GLU A 135 3.98 -14.24 0.37
N LEU A 136 5.18 -14.58 0.85
CA LEU A 136 6.36 -14.83 0.03
C LEU A 136 6.65 -16.32 0.04
N LYS A 137 6.59 -16.96 -1.14
CA LYS A 137 6.68 -18.41 -1.27
C LYS A 137 7.67 -18.80 -2.35
N GLU A 138 8.56 -19.73 -2.05
CA GLU A 138 9.46 -20.33 -3.03
C GLU A 138 8.66 -21.15 -4.05
N ALA A 139 8.81 -20.85 -5.34
CA ALA A 139 7.99 -21.49 -6.38
C ALA A 139 8.25 -23.00 -6.51
N ALA A 140 9.49 -23.44 -6.35
CA ALA A 140 9.87 -24.84 -6.54
C ALA A 140 9.36 -25.77 -5.44
N THR A 141 9.31 -25.30 -4.19
CA THR A 141 9.00 -26.12 -3.01
C THR A 141 7.63 -25.82 -2.42
N GLY A 142 7.06 -24.64 -2.74
CA GLY A 142 5.87 -24.13 -2.07
C GLY A 142 6.13 -23.62 -0.65
N THR A 143 7.39 -23.59 -0.20
CA THR A 143 7.76 -23.15 1.15
C THR A 143 7.49 -21.67 1.32
N VAL A 144 6.70 -21.29 2.33
CA VAL A 144 6.47 -19.90 2.72
C VAL A 144 7.67 -19.42 3.53
N ILE A 145 8.38 -18.42 3.01
CA ILE A 145 9.56 -17.82 3.67
C ILE A 145 9.22 -16.61 4.50
N ALA A 146 8.08 -15.97 4.21
CA ALA A 146 7.50 -14.88 5.00
C ALA A 146 6.02 -14.72 4.71
N LYS A 147 5.30 -14.20 5.72
CA LYS A 147 3.89 -13.82 5.60
C LYS A 147 3.57 -12.64 6.52
N PRO A 148 4.20 -11.47 6.31
CA PRO A 148 3.89 -10.32 7.13
C PRO A 148 2.45 -9.87 6.92
N ARG A 149 1.80 -9.48 8.03
CA ARG A 149 0.49 -8.83 8.02
C ARG A 149 0.65 -7.33 8.13
N ILE A 150 0.15 -6.62 7.16
CA ILE A 150 0.14 -5.16 7.08
C ILE A 150 -1.25 -4.68 7.46
N VAL A 151 -1.36 -3.93 8.54
CA VAL A 151 -2.63 -3.41 9.05
C VAL A 151 -2.57 -1.90 9.10
N ARG A 152 -3.57 -1.25 8.51
CA ARG A 152 -3.71 0.22 8.60
C ARG A 152 -5.12 0.61 8.93
N ASN A 153 -5.23 1.58 9.83
CA ASN A 153 -6.48 2.18 10.24
C ASN A 153 -6.48 3.67 9.89
N ALA A 154 -7.63 4.17 9.47
CA ALA A 154 -7.83 5.59 9.21
C ALA A 154 -8.84 6.13 10.20
N ASN A 155 -8.41 7.07 11.06
CA ASN A 155 -9.27 7.69 12.05
C ASN A 155 -10.46 8.40 11.39
N ALA A 156 -11.68 8.12 11.86
CA ALA A 156 -12.92 8.68 11.34
C ALA A 156 -12.95 10.21 11.40
N MET A 157 -12.38 10.83 12.44
CA MET A 157 -12.33 12.29 12.57
C MET A 157 -11.45 12.95 11.50
N ALA A 158 -10.32 12.35 11.16
CA ALA A 158 -9.47 12.85 10.07
C ALA A 158 -10.11 12.67 8.70
N GLY A 159 -11.04 11.71 8.57
CA GLY A 159 -11.74 11.38 7.33
C GLY A 159 -13.00 12.21 7.05
N ALA A 160 -13.62 12.83 8.06
CA ALA A 160 -14.88 13.55 7.92
C ALA A 160 -14.80 14.75 6.94
N TRP A 161 -13.63 15.36 6.84
CA TRP A 161 -13.37 16.54 5.98
C TRP A 161 -12.73 16.21 4.63
N SER A 162 -12.42 14.93 4.33
CA SER A 162 -11.59 14.56 3.20
C SER A 162 -12.29 13.81 2.05
N VAL A 163 -13.62 13.67 2.09
CA VAL A 163 -14.47 13.04 1.05
C VAL A 163 -13.75 11.88 0.31
N GLY A 164 -13.49 10.77 1.01
CA GLY A 164 -12.85 9.58 0.43
C GLY A 164 -11.33 9.69 0.19
N ALA A 165 -10.68 10.83 0.45
CA ALA A 165 -9.23 10.95 0.34
C ALA A 165 -8.51 10.08 1.40
N THR A 166 -9.09 9.95 2.59
CA THR A 166 -8.54 9.13 3.68
C THR A 166 -8.51 7.64 3.30
N ASP A 167 -9.56 7.15 2.63
CA ASP A 167 -9.64 5.74 2.23
C ASP A 167 -8.66 5.43 1.08
N ARG A 168 -8.51 6.35 0.14
CA ARG A 168 -7.48 6.23 -0.92
C ARG A 168 -6.08 6.26 -0.33
N ASN A 169 -5.81 7.16 0.61
CA ASN A 169 -4.53 7.22 1.31
C ASN A 169 -4.24 5.94 2.09
N LEU A 170 -5.26 5.32 2.70
CA LEU A 170 -5.12 4.06 3.42
C LEU A 170 -4.61 2.94 2.52
N MET A 171 -5.18 2.78 1.32
CA MET A 171 -4.72 1.82 0.32
C MET A 171 -3.31 2.13 -0.19
N ASP A 172 -3.00 3.42 -0.39
CA ASP A 172 -1.65 3.85 -0.78
C ASP A 172 -0.61 3.51 0.28
N TYR A 173 -0.91 3.71 1.57
CA TYR A 173 -0.01 3.33 2.66
C TYR A 173 0.24 1.81 2.68
N ILE A 174 -0.80 0.99 2.53
CA ILE A 174 -0.64 -0.48 2.48
C ILE A 174 0.30 -0.88 1.33
N ALA A 175 0.09 -0.34 0.14
CA ALA A 175 0.91 -0.65 -1.03
C ALA A 175 2.36 -0.16 -0.87
N ASP A 176 2.56 1.03 -0.28
CA ASP A 176 3.89 1.58 -0.02
C ASP A 176 4.64 0.75 1.03
N ILE A 177 4.00 0.35 2.15
CA ILE A 177 4.60 -0.50 3.20
C ILE A 177 4.99 -1.86 2.63
N ALA A 178 4.11 -2.50 1.85
CA ALA A 178 4.37 -3.79 1.25
C ALA A 178 5.55 -3.74 0.25
N THR A 179 5.64 -2.67 -0.54
CA THR A 179 6.74 -2.46 -1.48
C THR A 179 8.05 -2.18 -0.73
N GLN A 180 8.01 -1.34 0.31
CA GLN A 180 9.16 -1.04 1.15
C GLN A 180 9.68 -2.30 1.86
N TYR A 181 8.78 -3.18 2.33
CA TYR A 181 9.17 -4.45 2.93
C TYR A 181 9.98 -5.34 1.98
N LEU A 182 9.60 -5.42 0.71
CA LEU A 182 10.41 -6.14 -0.28
C LEU A 182 11.79 -5.50 -0.45
N GLN A 183 11.87 -4.16 -0.52
CA GLN A 183 13.14 -3.43 -0.67
C GLN A 183 14.07 -3.64 0.52
N ASP A 184 13.56 -3.53 1.74
CA ASP A 184 14.34 -3.68 2.97
C ASP A 184 14.95 -5.09 3.13
N ASN A 185 14.28 -6.10 2.58
CA ASN A 185 14.68 -7.51 2.66
C ASN A 185 15.39 -8.03 1.41
N ARG A 186 15.74 -7.16 0.44
CA ARG A 186 16.47 -7.53 -0.78
C ARG A 186 17.94 -7.82 -0.53
N LYS A 187 18.49 -7.39 0.59
CA LYS A 187 19.92 -7.50 0.97
C LYS A 187 20.35 -8.93 1.17
#